data_3843ea729d17106b3b032bb4aaa5796d
#
_entry.id   3843ea729d17106b3b032bb4aaa5796d
#
_cell.length_a   1.000
_cell.length_b   1.000
_cell.length_c   1.000
_cell.angle_alpha   90.00
_cell.angle_beta   90.00
_cell.angle_gamma   90.00
#
_symmetry.space_group_name_H-M   'P 1'
#
loop_
_entity.id
_entity.type
_entity.pdbx_description
1 polymer ?
#
loop_
_entity_poly.entity_id
_entity_poly.type
_entity_poly.pdbx_seq_one_letter_code
_entity_poly.pdbx_strand_id
1 'polypeptide(L)'
;MFKRFLFLVIKMRLLRFVAVLATMLICFHGNAAEVKYSKNLAGVFDDYSGVMAIKELNADCILVSDKIRAAKRFPPASTFKIAHSLIALDQGIVKNIDEIFFRYDGHSQYFLKSWQKDMGLKEAVQTSNVEAFKVMAVKIGNERMQRSLTLFDYGNYRIGSGVTSFWLDGTLQISALEQINFLEKLLNGQLPCSKAAQKEVENILKLEANDKYVLYGKTGLSSGPNQIGWFVGFIRKESQTYIFALNIDMNENTPYALRIDLVKKGIDKLDL
;
A
#
# COMPACT_ATOMS: atom_id res chain seq x y z
N MET A 1 7.60 -37.83 53.97
CA MET A 1 6.64 -38.06 52.88
C MET A 1 6.15 -36.77 52.21
N PHE A 2 5.84 -35.73 52.97
CA PHE A 2 5.29 -34.45 52.45
C PHE A 2 6.20 -33.66 51.48
N LYS A 3 7.52 -33.59 51.69
CA LYS A 3 8.47 -32.88 50.83
C LYS A 3 8.60 -33.49 49.42
N ARG A 4 8.46 -34.79 49.24
CA ARG A 4 8.50 -35.44 47.89
C ARG A 4 7.25 -35.16 47.08
N PHE A 5 6.10 -35.04 47.73
CA PHE A 5 4.81 -34.76 47.04
C PHE A 5 4.77 -33.32 46.53
N LEU A 6 5.27 -32.36 47.30
CA LEU A 6 5.33 -30.95 46.92
C LEU A 6 6.28 -30.72 45.72
N PHE A 7 7.41 -31.42 45.66
CA PHE A 7 8.37 -31.35 44.54
C PHE A 7 7.79 -31.91 43.24
N LEU A 8 6.98 -32.98 43.31
CA LEU A 8 6.32 -33.58 42.15
C LEU A 8 5.24 -32.66 41.57
N VAL A 9 4.45 -31.99 42.39
CA VAL A 9 3.40 -31.05 41.98
C VAL A 9 3.99 -29.82 41.35
N ILE A 10 5.11 -29.28 41.84
CA ILE A 10 5.80 -28.15 41.26
C ILE A 10 6.41 -28.51 39.91
N LYS A 11 7.01 -29.70 39.77
CA LYS A 11 7.57 -30.20 38.50
C LYS A 11 6.47 -30.42 37.43
N MET A 12 5.31 -30.95 37.80
CA MET A 12 4.17 -31.13 36.89
C MET A 12 3.55 -29.78 36.47
N ARG A 13 3.49 -28.77 37.34
CA ARG A 13 3.03 -27.41 36.98
C ARG A 13 4.02 -26.71 36.05
N LEU A 14 5.35 -26.84 36.31
CA LEU A 14 6.38 -26.29 35.40
C LEU A 14 6.36 -26.96 34.02
N LEU A 15 6.19 -28.29 33.95
CA LEU A 15 6.06 -29.02 32.67
C LEU A 15 4.83 -28.59 31.88
N ARG A 16 3.69 -28.32 32.54
CA ARG A 16 2.49 -27.80 31.87
C ARG A 16 2.64 -26.38 31.40
N PHE A 17 3.36 -25.53 32.16
CA PHE A 17 3.67 -24.15 31.71
C PHE A 17 4.62 -24.11 30.51
N VAL A 18 5.65 -24.97 30.49
CA VAL A 18 6.58 -25.08 29.37
C VAL A 18 5.89 -25.67 28.13
N ALA A 19 4.99 -26.66 28.29
CA ALA A 19 4.20 -27.22 27.18
C ALA A 19 3.20 -26.20 26.59
N VAL A 20 2.58 -25.35 27.43
CA VAL A 20 1.67 -24.28 26.96
C VAL A 20 2.44 -23.15 26.27
N LEU A 21 3.66 -22.78 26.75
CA LEU A 21 4.52 -21.84 26.04
C LEU A 21 5.02 -22.42 24.71
N ALA A 22 5.39 -23.69 24.66
CA ALA A 22 5.82 -24.36 23.43
C ALA A 22 4.68 -24.48 22.39
N THR A 23 3.45 -24.72 22.82
CA THR A 23 2.27 -24.70 21.91
C THR A 23 1.84 -23.32 21.47
N MET A 24 2.09 -22.25 22.24
CA MET A 24 1.88 -20.87 21.78
C MET A 24 2.96 -20.36 20.82
N LEU A 25 4.17 -20.95 20.79
CA LEU A 25 5.22 -20.60 19.83
C LEU A 25 5.06 -21.28 18.46
N ILE A 26 4.13 -22.22 18.29
CA ILE A 26 3.93 -22.95 17.02
C ILE A 26 2.85 -22.30 16.13
N CYS A 27 2.16 -21.27 16.59
CA CYS A 27 1.03 -20.67 15.85
C CYS A 27 1.30 -19.34 15.14
N PHE A 28 2.54 -19.00 14.77
CA PHE A 28 2.81 -17.83 13.92
C PHE A 28 3.94 -18.07 12.91
N HIS A 29 3.92 -19.19 12.22
CA HIS A 29 4.57 -19.28 10.91
C HIS A 29 3.47 -19.15 9.86
N GLY A 30 2.95 -17.95 9.67
CA GLY A 30 2.35 -17.61 8.39
C GLY A 30 3.44 -17.75 7.34
N ASN A 31 3.43 -18.81 6.54
CA ASN A 31 4.35 -18.93 5.42
C ASN A 31 4.17 -17.69 4.56
N ALA A 32 5.27 -16.97 4.32
CA ALA A 32 5.26 -15.86 3.36
C ALA A 32 4.74 -16.42 2.02
N ALA A 33 3.87 -15.67 1.34
CA ALA A 33 3.32 -16.10 0.08
C ALA A 33 4.44 -16.43 -0.92
N GLU A 34 4.31 -17.54 -1.62
CA GLU A 34 5.29 -17.99 -2.62
C GLU A 34 5.30 -17.04 -3.82
N VAL A 35 6.48 -16.56 -4.22
CA VAL A 35 6.63 -15.67 -5.39
C VAL A 35 6.96 -16.49 -6.63
N LYS A 36 6.01 -16.52 -7.59
CA LYS A 36 6.11 -17.27 -8.85
C LYS A 36 6.26 -16.34 -10.05
N TYR A 37 7.20 -16.65 -10.93
CA TYR A 37 7.32 -15.97 -12.23
C TYR A 37 6.15 -16.35 -13.13
N SER A 38 5.57 -15.34 -13.80
CA SER A 38 4.51 -15.50 -14.80
C SER A 38 4.95 -14.95 -16.15
N LYS A 39 5.06 -15.85 -17.14
CA LYS A 39 5.37 -15.48 -18.54
C LYS A 39 4.28 -14.59 -19.13
N ASN A 40 3.01 -14.81 -18.75
CA ASN A 40 1.89 -14.01 -19.20
C ASN A 40 2.04 -12.55 -18.75
N LEU A 41 2.39 -12.33 -17.47
CA LEU A 41 2.64 -10.99 -16.94
C LEU A 41 3.91 -10.35 -17.55
N ALA A 42 4.96 -11.11 -17.78
CA ALA A 42 6.16 -10.59 -18.42
C ALA A 42 5.86 -10.11 -19.86
N GLY A 43 5.00 -10.81 -20.57
CA GLY A 43 4.59 -10.47 -21.94
C GLY A 43 3.64 -9.27 -22.06
N VAL A 44 3.35 -8.50 -20.98
CA VAL A 44 2.55 -7.27 -21.09
C VAL A 44 3.40 -6.02 -21.31
N PHE A 45 4.69 -6.07 -21.00
CA PHE A 45 5.56 -4.89 -20.96
C PHE A 45 6.11 -4.45 -22.32
N ASP A 46 6.08 -5.34 -23.32
CA ASP A 46 6.70 -5.11 -24.64
C ASP A 46 8.15 -4.60 -24.43
N ASP A 47 8.48 -3.38 -24.87
CA ASP A 47 9.81 -2.76 -24.72
C ASP A 47 9.97 -1.92 -23.42
N TYR A 48 8.99 -1.91 -22.55
CA TYR A 48 9.05 -1.12 -21.31
C TYR A 48 9.73 -1.92 -20.19
N SER A 49 10.62 -1.26 -19.47
CA SER A 49 11.22 -1.80 -18.25
C SER A 49 10.27 -1.63 -17.07
N GLY A 50 9.87 -2.75 -16.45
CA GLY A 50 8.91 -2.69 -15.35
C GLY A 50 8.67 -4.05 -14.68
N VAL A 51 7.82 -4.03 -13.68
CA VAL A 51 7.30 -5.24 -13.02
C VAL A 51 5.83 -5.08 -12.69
N MET A 52 5.10 -6.17 -12.82
CA MET A 52 3.75 -6.35 -12.30
C MET A 52 3.74 -7.53 -11.34
N ALA A 53 3.17 -7.33 -10.16
CA ALA A 53 2.83 -8.35 -9.20
C ALA A 53 1.32 -8.43 -9.05
N ILE A 54 0.75 -9.64 -9.07
CA ILE A 54 -0.68 -9.89 -8.86
C ILE A 54 -0.85 -11.02 -7.85
N LYS A 55 -1.81 -10.85 -6.93
CA LYS A 55 -2.18 -11.84 -5.92
C LYS A 55 -3.70 -11.87 -5.78
N GLU A 56 -4.29 -13.05 -5.77
CA GLU A 56 -5.65 -13.22 -5.26
C GLU A 56 -5.65 -13.01 -3.74
N LEU A 57 -6.62 -12.29 -3.24
CA LEU A 57 -6.73 -11.96 -1.81
C LEU A 57 -6.74 -13.26 -0.97
N ASN A 58 -5.86 -13.33 0.02
CA ASN A 58 -5.63 -14.47 0.91
C ASN A 58 -5.05 -15.73 0.25
N ALA A 59 -4.64 -15.70 -1.02
CA ALA A 59 -3.91 -16.81 -1.62
C ALA A 59 -2.45 -16.86 -1.12
N ASP A 60 -1.84 -18.05 -1.15
CA ASP A 60 -0.44 -18.26 -0.74
C ASP A 60 0.56 -18.05 -1.89
N CYS A 61 0.15 -17.40 -2.98
CA CYS A 61 0.98 -17.19 -4.16
C CYS A 61 0.84 -15.79 -4.72
N ILE A 62 1.99 -15.18 -5.06
CA ILE A 62 2.10 -13.91 -5.79
C ILE A 62 2.71 -14.20 -7.16
N LEU A 63 1.98 -13.89 -8.23
CA LEU A 63 2.51 -13.95 -9.60
C LEU A 63 3.25 -12.67 -9.92
N VAL A 64 4.46 -12.77 -10.46
CA VAL A 64 5.28 -11.62 -10.86
C VAL A 64 5.85 -11.76 -12.25
N SER A 65 6.01 -10.66 -12.97
CA SER A 65 6.68 -10.61 -14.28
C SER A 65 8.20 -10.62 -14.17
N ASP A 66 8.77 -10.20 -13.04
CA ASP A 66 10.19 -10.18 -12.72
C ASP A 66 10.38 -10.31 -11.20
N LYS A 67 11.01 -11.40 -10.74
CA LYS A 67 11.20 -11.67 -9.31
C LYS A 67 12.18 -10.69 -8.65
N ILE A 68 13.22 -10.28 -9.37
CA ILE A 68 14.27 -9.40 -8.85
C ILE A 68 13.68 -7.98 -8.69
N ARG A 69 13.06 -7.46 -9.75
CA ARG A 69 12.47 -6.12 -9.71
C ARG A 69 11.27 -6.05 -8.77
N ALA A 70 10.49 -7.12 -8.62
CA ALA A 70 9.37 -7.17 -7.68
C ALA A 70 9.79 -6.95 -6.23
N ALA A 71 10.99 -7.41 -5.84
CA ALA A 71 11.58 -7.22 -4.52
C ALA A 71 12.37 -5.89 -4.38
N LYS A 72 12.72 -5.25 -5.49
CA LYS A 72 13.47 -3.98 -5.48
C LYS A 72 12.57 -2.83 -5.03
N ARG A 73 13.06 -2.02 -4.09
CA ARG A 73 12.37 -0.84 -3.58
C ARG A 73 12.59 0.39 -4.46
N PHE A 74 11.53 1.19 -4.60
CA PHE A 74 11.51 2.47 -5.32
C PHE A 74 10.69 3.49 -4.53
N PRO A 75 10.85 4.81 -4.78
CA PRO A 75 10.01 5.84 -4.17
C PRO A 75 8.52 5.56 -4.44
N PRO A 76 7.63 5.53 -3.43
CA PRO A 76 6.21 5.23 -3.64
C PRO A 76 5.47 6.33 -4.38
N ALA A 77 5.98 7.55 -4.37
CA ALA A 77 5.33 8.72 -4.94
C ALA A 77 3.86 8.84 -4.45
N SER A 78 2.92 9.14 -5.35
CA SER A 78 1.52 9.32 -4.96
C SER A 78 0.79 8.05 -4.56
N THR A 79 1.38 6.85 -4.65
CA THR A 79 0.77 5.65 -4.05
C THR A 79 0.79 5.71 -2.52
N PHE A 80 1.74 6.47 -1.94
CA PHE A 80 1.79 6.72 -0.50
C PHE A 80 0.54 7.43 0.03
N LYS A 81 -0.22 8.12 -0.82
CA LYS A 81 -1.48 8.75 -0.42
C LYS A 81 -2.49 7.77 0.19
N ILE A 82 -2.38 6.47 -0.11
CA ILE A 82 -3.20 5.42 0.53
C ILE A 82 -2.88 5.35 2.03
N ALA A 83 -1.60 5.13 2.38
CA ALA A 83 -1.15 5.09 3.78
C ALA A 83 -1.34 6.45 4.48
N HIS A 84 -1.07 7.54 3.78
CA HIS A 84 -1.24 8.90 4.29
C HIS A 84 -2.69 9.20 4.69
N SER A 85 -3.65 8.77 3.86
CA SER A 85 -5.09 8.92 4.13
C SER A 85 -5.52 8.11 5.36
N LEU A 86 -5.02 6.88 5.50
CA LEU A 86 -5.25 6.04 6.67
C LEU A 86 -4.77 6.72 7.96
N ILE A 87 -3.54 7.26 7.92
CA ILE A 87 -2.94 7.98 9.05
C ILE A 87 -3.77 9.20 9.43
N ALA A 88 -4.21 9.98 8.43
CA ALA A 88 -4.97 11.20 8.66
C ALA A 88 -6.35 10.94 9.27
N LEU A 89 -7.07 9.93 8.78
CA LEU A 89 -8.37 9.54 9.31
C LEU A 89 -8.24 8.91 10.71
N ASP A 90 -7.31 7.99 10.90
CA ASP A 90 -7.12 7.28 12.16
C ASP A 90 -6.72 8.22 13.31
N GLN A 91 -5.92 9.24 13.01
CA GLN A 91 -5.46 10.22 13.99
C GLN A 91 -6.36 11.45 14.11
N GLY A 92 -7.51 11.48 13.42
CA GLY A 92 -8.45 12.58 13.47
C GLY A 92 -7.93 13.90 12.90
N ILE A 93 -6.92 13.85 12.00
CA ILE A 93 -6.42 15.02 11.26
C ILE A 93 -7.49 15.52 10.28
N VAL A 94 -8.25 14.59 9.72
CA VAL A 94 -9.53 14.81 9.03
C VAL A 94 -10.57 13.87 9.64
N LYS A 95 -11.80 14.36 9.80
CA LYS A 95 -12.88 13.61 10.47
C LYS A 95 -13.53 12.57 9.55
N ASN A 96 -13.56 12.87 8.25
CA ASN A 96 -14.13 12.02 7.20
C ASN A 96 -13.54 12.42 5.84
N ILE A 97 -13.90 11.67 4.80
CA ILE A 97 -13.36 11.85 3.44
C ILE A 97 -13.83 13.11 2.72
N ASP A 98 -14.93 13.72 3.16
CA ASP A 98 -15.56 14.89 2.53
C ASP A 98 -15.23 16.20 3.27
N GLU A 99 -14.70 16.12 4.50
CA GLU A 99 -14.27 17.31 5.25
C GLU A 99 -13.21 18.10 4.47
N ILE A 100 -13.46 19.39 4.24
CA ILE A 100 -12.52 20.27 3.56
C ILE A 100 -11.35 20.58 4.50
N PHE A 101 -10.21 19.96 4.25
CA PHE A 101 -8.97 20.16 5.03
C PHE A 101 -7.92 20.98 4.30
N PHE A 102 -7.98 21.03 2.98
CA PHE A 102 -7.13 21.84 2.12
C PHE A 102 -7.92 23.05 1.63
N ARG A 103 -7.42 24.25 1.93
CA ARG A 103 -7.99 25.53 1.48
C ARG A 103 -7.03 26.13 0.44
N TYR A 104 -7.56 26.41 -0.74
CA TYR A 104 -6.81 27.11 -1.78
C TYR A 104 -6.72 28.59 -1.44
N ASP A 105 -5.53 29.17 -1.60
CA ASP A 105 -5.25 30.57 -1.27
C ASP A 105 -5.75 31.58 -2.31
N GLY A 106 -6.29 31.09 -3.43
CA GLY A 106 -6.84 31.92 -4.52
C GLY A 106 -5.81 32.44 -5.51
N HIS A 107 -4.51 32.26 -5.29
CA HIS A 107 -3.45 32.86 -6.15
C HIS A 107 -2.29 31.92 -6.49
N SER A 108 -1.98 30.91 -5.69
CA SER A 108 -0.88 29.98 -5.98
C SER A 108 -1.10 29.22 -7.28
N GLN A 109 -0.07 29.15 -8.12
CA GLN A 109 -0.09 28.38 -9.35
C GLN A 109 0.45 26.98 -9.07
N TYR A 110 -0.42 25.98 -9.09
CA TYR A 110 -0.04 24.58 -8.90
C TYR A 110 0.16 23.88 -10.24
N PHE A 111 0.86 22.74 -10.20
CA PHE A 111 1.16 21.94 -11.39
C PHE A 111 -0.10 21.56 -12.21
N LEU A 112 -1.21 21.29 -11.52
CA LEU A 112 -2.50 21.03 -12.16
C LEU A 112 -3.53 22.08 -11.73
N LYS A 113 -4.27 22.63 -12.69
CA LYS A 113 -5.39 23.57 -12.41
C LYS A 113 -6.47 22.95 -11.50
N SER A 114 -6.65 21.63 -11.59
CA SER A 114 -7.59 20.88 -10.72
C SER A 114 -7.23 20.94 -9.23
N TRP A 115 -6.01 21.37 -8.87
CA TRP A 115 -5.58 21.54 -7.48
C TRP A 115 -5.89 22.94 -6.92
N GLN A 116 -6.30 23.90 -7.78
CA GLN A 116 -6.56 25.30 -7.42
C GLN A 116 -8.00 25.47 -6.89
N LYS A 117 -8.36 24.71 -5.87
CA LYS A 117 -9.65 24.81 -5.17
C LYS A 117 -9.59 24.12 -3.80
N ASP A 118 -10.55 24.41 -2.98
CA ASP A 118 -10.76 23.73 -1.69
C ASP A 118 -11.06 22.25 -1.90
N MET A 119 -10.51 21.36 -1.05
CA MET A 119 -10.67 19.90 -1.20
C MET A 119 -10.84 19.17 0.11
N GLY A 120 -11.68 18.14 0.08
CA GLY A 120 -11.69 17.04 1.03
C GLY A 120 -10.71 15.93 0.63
N LEU A 121 -10.59 14.91 1.49
CA LEU A 121 -9.64 13.82 1.31
C LEU A 121 -9.93 13.01 0.04
N LYS A 122 -11.18 12.70 -0.23
CA LYS A 122 -11.60 11.96 -1.44
C LYS A 122 -11.09 12.63 -2.71
N GLU A 123 -11.37 13.89 -2.87
CA GLU A 123 -10.98 14.63 -4.07
C GLU A 123 -9.46 14.82 -4.17
N ALA A 124 -8.77 15.08 -3.05
CA ALA A 124 -7.32 15.20 -3.01
C ALA A 124 -6.61 13.89 -3.43
N VAL A 125 -7.16 12.71 -3.09
CA VAL A 125 -6.68 11.40 -3.55
C VAL A 125 -6.96 11.24 -5.04
N GLN A 126 -8.16 11.51 -5.52
CA GLN A 126 -8.58 11.32 -6.91
C GLN A 126 -7.81 12.22 -7.87
N THR A 127 -7.60 13.49 -7.52
CA THR A 127 -6.81 14.44 -8.31
C THR A 127 -5.31 14.31 -8.06
N SER A 128 -4.92 13.44 -7.13
CA SER A 128 -3.52 13.26 -6.71
C SER A 128 -2.84 14.55 -6.25
N ASN A 129 -3.58 15.45 -5.58
CA ASN A 129 -3.09 16.76 -5.16
C ASN A 129 -1.93 16.62 -4.16
N VAL A 130 -0.71 17.01 -4.61
CA VAL A 130 0.50 16.94 -3.78
C VAL A 130 0.48 18.00 -2.70
N GLU A 131 0.01 19.20 -3.00
CA GLU A 131 0.01 20.33 -2.06
C GLU A 131 -0.93 20.08 -0.87
N ALA A 132 -2.11 19.52 -1.15
CA ALA A 132 -3.03 19.09 -0.09
C ALA A 132 -2.37 18.05 0.85
N PHE A 133 -1.62 17.11 0.30
CA PHE A 133 -0.92 16.10 1.10
C PHE A 133 0.31 16.63 1.83
N LYS A 134 0.97 17.68 1.34
CA LYS A 134 2.00 18.40 2.12
C LYS A 134 1.39 19.09 3.34
N VAL A 135 0.25 19.78 3.18
CA VAL A 135 -0.49 20.38 4.30
C VAL A 135 -0.89 19.33 5.34
N MET A 136 -1.40 18.18 4.88
CA MET A 136 -1.75 17.06 5.74
C MET A 136 -0.53 16.50 6.48
N ALA A 137 0.60 16.33 5.80
CA ALA A 137 1.84 15.83 6.38
C ALA A 137 2.34 16.74 7.53
N VAL A 138 2.27 18.06 7.35
CA VAL A 138 2.62 19.02 8.41
C VAL A 138 1.70 18.86 9.62
N LYS A 139 0.39 18.70 9.42
CA LYS A 139 -0.58 18.48 10.52
C LYS A 139 -0.36 17.15 11.26
N ILE A 140 0.06 16.10 10.56
CA ILE A 140 0.44 14.80 11.17
C ILE A 140 1.73 14.97 11.96
N GLY A 141 2.77 15.58 11.38
CA GLY A 141 4.09 15.77 11.98
C GLY A 141 4.99 14.54 11.87
N ASN A 142 6.31 14.76 12.06
CA ASN A 142 7.36 13.74 11.86
C ASN A 142 7.16 12.50 12.74
N GLU A 143 6.97 12.69 14.03
CA GLU A 143 6.90 11.58 15.00
C GLU A 143 5.74 10.63 14.71
N ARG A 144 4.52 11.17 14.52
CA ARG A 144 3.34 10.38 14.23
C ARG A 144 3.43 9.70 12.87
N MET A 145 4.00 10.37 11.86
CA MET A 145 4.24 9.81 10.54
C MET A 145 5.20 8.62 10.62
N GLN A 146 6.36 8.80 11.28
CA GLN A 146 7.37 7.75 11.45
C GLN A 146 6.81 6.53 12.20
N ARG A 147 6.08 6.76 13.29
CA ARG A 147 5.42 5.70 14.04
C ARG A 147 4.43 4.92 13.18
N SER A 148 3.60 5.62 12.39
CA SER A 148 2.60 4.99 11.53
C SER A 148 3.23 4.14 10.42
N LEU A 149 4.32 4.61 9.79
CA LEU A 149 5.05 3.83 8.80
C LEU A 149 5.59 2.53 9.38
N THR A 150 6.15 2.59 10.58
CA THR A 150 6.66 1.41 11.30
C THR A 150 5.52 0.43 11.63
N LEU A 151 4.39 0.93 12.15
CA LEU A 151 3.24 0.12 12.50
C LEU A 151 2.59 -0.53 11.25
N PHE A 152 2.55 0.17 10.13
CA PHE A 152 1.99 -0.35 8.87
C PHE A 152 2.95 -1.31 8.14
N ASP A 153 4.19 -1.45 8.61
CA ASP A 153 5.24 -2.21 7.94
C ASP A 153 5.44 -1.72 6.48
N TYR A 154 5.53 -0.39 6.31
CA TYR A 154 5.51 0.26 4.99
C TYR A 154 6.93 0.52 4.46
N GLY A 155 7.40 -0.36 3.58
CA GLY A 155 8.68 -0.21 2.88
C GLY A 155 9.89 -0.13 3.81
N ASN A 156 10.76 0.87 3.61
CA ASN A 156 11.96 1.07 4.43
C ASN A 156 11.74 1.96 5.67
N TYR A 157 10.52 2.40 5.94
CA TYR A 157 10.08 3.25 7.08
C TYR A 157 10.73 4.63 7.18
N ARG A 158 11.54 5.08 6.21
CA ARG A 158 12.35 6.30 6.32
C ARG A 158 11.57 7.54 5.89
N ILE A 159 11.54 8.57 6.75
CA ILE A 159 10.99 9.89 6.44
C ILE A 159 12.06 11.00 6.36
N GLY A 160 13.32 10.69 6.72
CA GLY A 160 14.39 11.69 6.72
C GLY A 160 14.09 12.88 7.64
N SER A 161 14.58 14.05 7.26
CA SER A 161 14.39 15.29 8.03
C SER A 161 13.15 16.09 7.63
N GLY A 162 12.52 15.78 6.48
CA GLY A 162 11.42 16.55 5.91
C GLY A 162 10.13 15.77 5.77
N VAL A 163 9.09 16.13 6.53
CA VAL A 163 7.79 15.44 6.50
C VAL A 163 6.99 15.69 5.20
N THR A 164 7.39 16.65 4.37
CA THR A 164 6.60 17.09 3.20
C THR A 164 7.08 16.55 1.86
N SER A 165 8.22 15.80 1.80
CA SER A 165 8.82 15.35 0.54
C SER A 165 9.24 13.89 0.51
N PHE A 166 9.41 13.24 1.64
CA PHE A 166 10.06 11.93 1.78
C PHE A 166 9.47 10.81 0.89
N TRP A 167 8.21 10.91 0.52
CA TRP A 167 7.56 9.96 -0.41
C TRP A 167 7.80 10.26 -1.89
N LEU A 168 8.39 11.43 -2.20
CA LEU A 168 8.67 11.91 -3.55
C LEU A 168 10.17 11.86 -3.88
N ASP A 169 11.04 12.16 -2.90
CA ASP A 169 12.48 12.37 -3.05
C ASP A 169 13.35 11.12 -2.98
N GLY A 170 12.74 9.97 -2.71
CA GLY A 170 13.42 8.68 -2.62
C GLY A 170 13.91 8.29 -1.22
N THR A 171 13.64 9.10 -0.20
CA THR A 171 13.93 8.75 1.20
C THR A 171 13.09 7.55 1.64
N LEU A 172 11.77 7.61 1.43
CA LEU A 172 10.88 6.45 1.57
C LEU A 172 10.92 5.62 0.29
N GLN A 173 11.07 4.31 0.45
CA GLN A 173 11.08 3.36 -0.65
C GLN A 173 10.26 2.12 -0.31
N ILE A 174 9.59 1.55 -1.29
CA ILE A 174 8.76 0.35 -1.18
C ILE A 174 8.88 -0.50 -2.46
N SER A 175 8.79 -1.82 -2.33
CA SER A 175 8.78 -2.75 -3.45
C SER A 175 7.35 -3.11 -3.89
N ALA A 176 7.21 -3.72 -5.07
CA ALA A 176 5.92 -4.21 -5.54
C ALA A 176 5.35 -5.30 -4.61
N LEU A 177 6.19 -6.18 -4.08
CA LEU A 177 5.77 -7.20 -3.12
C LEU A 177 5.27 -6.58 -1.81
N GLU A 178 5.95 -5.55 -1.29
CA GLU A 178 5.50 -4.83 -0.09
C GLU A 178 4.21 -4.05 -0.31
N GLN A 179 3.99 -3.49 -1.52
CA GLN A 179 2.70 -2.88 -1.88
C GLN A 179 1.56 -3.90 -1.87
N ILE A 180 1.78 -5.12 -2.41
CA ILE A 180 0.80 -6.22 -2.33
C ILE A 180 0.46 -6.54 -0.87
N ASN A 181 1.47 -6.74 -0.01
CA ASN A 181 1.27 -7.07 1.40
C ASN A 181 0.54 -5.95 2.15
N PHE A 182 0.87 -4.69 1.90
CA PHE A 182 0.20 -3.54 2.50
C PHE A 182 -1.29 -3.47 2.10
N LEU A 183 -1.59 -3.64 0.81
CA LEU A 183 -2.96 -3.64 0.31
C LEU A 183 -3.77 -4.86 0.80
N GLU A 184 -3.14 -6.03 0.93
CA GLU A 184 -3.79 -7.21 1.52
C GLU A 184 -4.19 -6.96 2.99
N LYS A 185 -3.27 -6.40 3.79
CA LYS A 185 -3.58 -5.99 5.17
C LYS A 185 -4.72 -4.97 5.23
N LEU A 186 -4.74 -4.00 4.30
CA LEU A 186 -5.81 -3.01 4.19
C LEU A 186 -7.16 -3.69 3.92
N LEU A 187 -7.24 -4.54 2.90
CA LEU A 187 -8.48 -5.20 2.48
C LEU A 187 -9.02 -6.18 3.53
N ASN A 188 -8.14 -6.82 4.29
CA ASN A 188 -8.49 -7.68 5.42
C ASN A 188 -8.79 -6.87 6.71
N GLY A 189 -8.65 -5.55 6.67
CA GLY A 189 -8.78 -4.69 7.84
C GLY A 189 -7.75 -5.03 8.93
N GLN A 190 -6.56 -5.47 8.58
CA GLN A 190 -5.51 -5.93 9.51
C GLN A 190 -4.45 -4.85 9.80
N LEU A 191 -4.52 -3.70 9.13
CA LEU A 191 -3.64 -2.61 9.48
C LEU A 191 -3.96 -2.09 10.89
N PRO A 192 -2.94 -1.69 11.68
CA PRO A 192 -3.11 -1.22 13.05
C PRO A 192 -3.64 0.23 13.11
N CYS A 193 -4.82 0.43 12.52
CA CYS A 193 -5.60 1.65 12.53
C CYS A 193 -7.10 1.29 12.50
N SER A 194 -7.98 2.26 12.67
CA SER A 194 -9.42 2.01 12.78
C SER A 194 -9.98 1.32 11.53
N LYS A 195 -10.89 0.36 11.73
CA LYS A 195 -11.59 -0.33 10.63
C LYS A 195 -12.38 0.65 9.75
N ALA A 196 -12.93 1.71 10.37
CA ALA A 196 -13.64 2.76 9.65
C ALA A 196 -12.69 3.49 8.68
N ALA A 197 -11.49 3.89 9.13
CA ALA A 197 -10.49 4.52 8.27
C ALA A 197 -10.08 3.59 7.10
N GLN A 198 -9.88 2.29 7.37
CA GLN A 198 -9.54 1.31 6.33
C GLN A 198 -10.65 1.21 5.28
N LYS A 199 -11.92 1.16 5.72
CA LYS A 199 -13.05 1.08 4.80
C LYS A 199 -13.24 2.36 3.96
N GLU A 200 -13.10 3.52 4.58
CA GLU A 200 -13.18 4.80 3.88
C GLU A 200 -12.07 4.94 2.84
N VAL A 201 -10.82 4.57 3.17
CA VAL A 201 -9.72 4.62 2.22
C VAL A 201 -9.92 3.63 1.08
N GLU A 202 -10.38 2.42 1.35
CA GLU A 202 -10.76 1.46 0.30
C GLU A 202 -11.79 2.07 -0.68
N ASN A 203 -12.83 2.72 -0.15
CA ASN A 203 -13.90 3.30 -0.96
C ASN A 203 -13.41 4.44 -1.88
N ILE A 204 -12.52 5.32 -1.38
CA ILE A 204 -12.02 6.45 -2.19
C ILE A 204 -11.05 6.04 -3.31
N LEU A 205 -10.56 4.80 -3.29
CA LEU A 205 -9.71 4.24 -4.35
C LEU A 205 -10.49 3.77 -5.57
N LYS A 206 -11.84 3.75 -5.54
CA LYS A 206 -12.66 3.33 -6.68
C LYS A 206 -12.42 4.25 -7.88
N LEU A 207 -12.05 3.66 -9.02
CA LEU A 207 -11.76 4.37 -10.27
C LEU A 207 -12.83 4.14 -11.33
N GLU A 208 -13.18 2.89 -11.60
CA GLU A 208 -14.14 2.53 -12.63
C GLU A 208 -14.89 1.23 -12.29
N ALA A 209 -16.02 1.03 -12.92
CA ALA A 209 -16.74 -0.24 -12.92
C ALA A 209 -17.18 -0.54 -14.35
N ASN A 210 -17.01 -1.78 -14.78
CA ASN A 210 -17.49 -2.32 -16.05
C ASN A 210 -18.19 -3.67 -15.82
N ASP A 211 -18.61 -4.33 -16.88
CA ASP A 211 -19.34 -5.62 -16.81
C ASP A 211 -18.47 -6.78 -16.25
N LYS A 212 -17.14 -6.64 -16.26
CA LYS A 212 -16.21 -7.69 -15.82
C LYS A 212 -15.76 -7.51 -14.38
N TYR A 213 -15.43 -6.28 -13.97
CA TYR A 213 -14.87 -5.99 -12.63
C TYR A 213 -15.09 -4.53 -12.21
N VAL A 214 -14.84 -4.28 -10.94
CA VAL A 214 -14.67 -2.94 -10.38
C VAL A 214 -13.20 -2.73 -10.08
N LEU A 215 -12.59 -1.67 -10.63
CA LEU A 215 -11.19 -1.31 -10.46
C LEU A 215 -11.02 -0.26 -9.37
N TYR A 216 -10.12 -0.54 -8.46
CA TYR A 216 -9.68 0.37 -7.39
C TYR A 216 -8.18 0.57 -7.49
N GLY A 217 -7.69 1.78 -7.29
CA GLY A 217 -6.25 1.97 -7.29
C GLY A 217 -5.77 3.41 -7.17
N LYS A 218 -4.45 3.54 -7.09
CA LYS A 218 -3.76 4.82 -7.04
C LYS A 218 -2.52 4.77 -7.91
N THR A 219 -2.40 5.75 -8.81
CA THR A 219 -1.19 5.98 -9.59
C THR A 219 -0.16 6.76 -8.78
N GLY A 220 1.12 6.59 -9.14
CA GLY A 220 2.24 7.37 -8.63
C GLY A 220 3.22 7.72 -9.75
N LEU A 221 3.94 8.82 -9.59
CA LEU A 221 5.07 9.20 -10.42
C LEU A 221 6.11 9.83 -9.53
N SER A 222 7.31 9.24 -9.46
CA SER A 222 8.41 9.79 -8.68
C SER A 222 9.04 11.00 -9.36
N SER A 223 9.78 11.78 -8.57
CA SER A 223 10.56 12.92 -9.09
C SER A 223 11.92 12.46 -9.59
N GLY A 224 12.61 13.34 -10.35
CA GLY A 224 13.98 13.15 -10.82
C GLY A 224 14.11 12.63 -12.25
N PRO A 225 15.33 12.41 -12.72
CA PRO A 225 15.61 12.06 -14.11
C PRO A 225 15.19 10.63 -14.48
N ASN A 226 15.21 9.71 -13.50
CA ASN A 226 14.80 8.31 -13.68
C ASN A 226 13.46 8.13 -12.95
N GLN A 227 12.38 8.57 -13.58
CA GLN A 227 11.06 8.52 -12.98
C GLN A 227 10.54 7.07 -12.91
N ILE A 228 9.91 6.76 -11.78
CA ILE A 228 9.19 5.50 -11.60
C ILE A 228 7.71 5.80 -11.62
N GLY A 229 7.02 5.21 -12.58
CA GLY A 229 5.56 5.23 -12.66
C GLY A 229 4.97 4.04 -11.89
N TRP A 230 4.04 4.29 -10.99
CA TRP A 230 3.32 3.27 -10.24
C TRP A 230 1.85 3.22 -10.59
N PHE A 231 1.28 2.03 -10.53
CA PHE A 231 -0.15 1.83 -10.35
C PHE A 231 -0.37 0.65 -9.43
N VAL A 232 -0.97 0.89 -8.27
CA VAL A 232 -1.23 -0.13 -7.25
C VAL A 232 -2.70 -0.11 -6.86
N GLY A 233 -3.26 -1.27 -6.55
CA GLY A 233 -4.68 -1.35 -6.24
C GLY A 233 -5.20 -2.79 -6.26
N PHE A 234 -6.47 -2.92 -6.56
CA PHE A 234 -7.14 -4.21 -6.65
C PHE A 234 -8.34 -4.13 -7.60
N ILE A 235 -8.74 -5.30 -8.11
CA ILE A 235 -10.03 -5.48 -8.79
C ILE A 235 -10.93 -6.39 -7.98
N ARG A 236 -12.24 -6.16 -8.09
CA ARG A 236 -13.28 -7.07 -7.62
C ARG A 236 -14.04 -7.61 -8.81
N LYS A 237 -13.98 -8.92 -8.97
CA LYS A 237 -14.68 -9.68 -10.00
C LYS A 237 -15.54 -10.74 -9.32
N GLU A 238 -16.85 -10.60 -9.39
CA GLU A 238 -17.79 -11.47 -8.67
C GLU A 238 -17.47 -11.55 -7.16
N SER A 239 -17.12 -12.74 -6.65
CA SER A 239 -16.74 -12.98 -5.24
C SER A 239 -15.23 -12.88 -4.99
N GLN A 240 -14.41 -12.71 -6.03
CA GLN A 240 -12.96 -12.70 -5.95
C GLN A 240 -12.40 -11.27 -5.94
N THR A 241 -11.26 -11.12 -5.27
CA THR A 241 -10.50 -9.86 -5.23
C THR A 241 -9.06 -10.16 -5.60
N TYR A 242 -8.52 -9.42 -6.56
CA TYR A 242 -7.13 -9.54 -7.00
C TYR A 242 -6.40 -8.24 -6.76
N ILE A 243 -5.33 -8.31 -5.99
CA ILE A 243 -4.47 -7.18 -5.64
C ILE A 243 -3.37 -7.10 -6.68
N PHE A 244 -3.04 -5.89 -7.14
CA PHE A 244 -1.94 -5.67 -8.07
C PHE A 244 -1.01 -4.54 -7.63
N ALA A 245 0.25 -4.66 -8.02
CA ALA A 245 1.25 -3.61 -7.92
C ALA A 245 2.12 -3.62 -9.18
N LEU A 246 2.06 -2.53 -9.94
CA LEU A 246 2.89 -2.30 -11.12
C LEU A 246 3.85 -1.14 -10.85
N ASN A 247 5.12 -1.29 -11.23
CA ASN A 247 6.00 -0.15 -11.47
C ASN A 247 6.73 -0.28 -12.81
N ILE A 248 6.95 0.86 -13.46
CA ILE A 248 7.67 0.97 -14.73
C ILE A 248 8.65 2.15 -14.68
N ASP A 249 9.75 2.03 -15.44
CA ASP A 249 10.61 3.17 -15.73
C ASP A 249 9.88 4.10 -16.71
N MET A 250 9.86 5.39 -16.39
CA MET A 250 9.20 6.42 -17.21
C MET A 250 10.17 7.51 -17.63
N ASN A 251 9.94 8.05 -18.81
CA ASN A 251 10.61 9.24 -19.34
C ASN A 251 9.58 10.21 -19.91
N GLU A 252 10.01 11.31 -20.46
CA GLU A 252 9.15 12.36 -21.03
C GLU A 252 8.22 11.88 -22.16
N ASN A 253 8.60 10.80 -22.87
CA ASN A 253 7.82 10.22 -23.96
C ASN A 253 6.88 9.10 -23.50
N THR A 254 6.93 8.69 -22.22
CA THR A 254 6.09 7.61 -21.70
C THR A 254 4.70 8.15 -21.33
N PRO A 255 3.62 7.68 -21.99
CA PRO A 255 2.27 8.13 -21.66
C PRO A 255 1.89 7.82 -20.20
N TYR A 256 1.33 8.77 -19.50
CA TYR A 256 0.89 8.58 -18.11
C TYR A 256 -0.15 7.47 -17.96
N ALA A 257 -1.00 7.26 -18.96
CA ALA A 257 -2.02 6.21 -18.98
C ALA A 257 -1.42 4.81 -19.03
N LEU A 258 -0.22 4.64 -19.60
CA LEU A 258 0.43 3.34 -19.79
C LEU A 258 0.43 2.48 -18.51
N ARG A 259 0.60 3.08 -17.33
CA ARG A 259 0.58 2.37 -16.04
C ARG A 259 -0.74 1.62 -15.81
N ILE A 260 -1.86 2.24 -16.18
CA ILE A 260 -3.20 1.67 -16.05
C ILE A 260 -3.42 0.64 -17.16
N ASP A 261 -3.02 0.95 -18.39
CA ASP A 261 -3.20 0.09 -19.56
C ASP A 261 -2.46 -1.23 -19.42
N LEU A 262 -1.23 -1.20 -18.90
CA LEU A 262 -0.44 -2.41 -18.61
C LEU A 262 -1.11 -3.30 -17.56
N VAL A 263 -1.67 -2.71 -16.49
CA VAL A 263 -2.42 -3.49 -15.49
C VAL A 263 -3.65 -4.13 -16.11
N LYS A 264 -4.43 -3.40 -16.90
CA LYS A 264 -5.59 -3.95 -17.62
C LYS A 264 -5.18 -5.08 -18.58
N LYS A 265 -4.09 -4.88 -19.35
CA LYS A 265 -3.51 -5.93 -20.21
C LYS A 265 -3.10 -7.17 -19.41
N GLY A 266 -2.55 -6.99 -18.20
CA GLY A 266 -2.19 -8.09 -17.29
C GLY A 266 -3.38 -8.85 -16.75
N ILE A 267 -4.45 -8.14 -16.37
CA ILE A 267 -5.74 -8.71 -15.95
C ILE A 267 -6.31 -9.57 -17.07
N ASP A 268 -6.37 -9.04 -18.29
CA ASP A 268 -6.87 -9.78 -19.47
C ASP A 268 -5.99 -11.00 -19.82
N LYS A 269 -4.65 -10.90 -19.70
CA LYS A 269 -3.72 -12.02 -19.95
C LYS A 269 -3.83 -13.16 -18.94
N LEU A 270 -4.36 -12.89 -17.76
CA LEU A 270 -4.60 -13.90 -16.70
C LEU A 270 -6.08 -14.35 -16.67
N ASP A 271 -6.93 -13.78 -17.53
CA ASP A 271 -8.39 -14.05 -17.59
C ASP A 271 -9.10 -13.72 -16.25
N LEU A 272 -8.66 -12.65 -15.60
CA LEU A 272 -9.19 -12.17 -14.32
C LEU A 272 -10.37 -11.22 -14.49
#